data_1fa8a6112f89277aa9f14cc281fdc18f
#
_entry.id   1fa8a6112f89277aa9f14cc281fdc18f
#
_cell.length_a   1.000
_cell.length_b   1.000
_cell.length_c   1.000
_cell.angle_alpha   90.00
_cell.angle_beta   90.00
_cell.angle_gamma   90.00
#
_symmetry.space_group_name_H-M   'P 1'
#
loop_
_entity.id
_entity.type
_entity.pdbx_description
1 polymer ?
#
loop_
_entity_poly.entity_id
_entity_poly.type
_entity_poly.pdbx_seq_one_letter_code
_entity_poly.pdbx_strand_id
1 'polypeptide(L)'
;DRSVSRGLGDVYKRQTVVISGSGNVAIYACEKATQLGAKVVTMSDSNGYVYDPNGIDLAYVKDLKEVRRGRIKEYAETHEGVTYVADCTKVWTVPCDIALPCATQNEINKESAEALVKNGCTVVCEGANMPSTPDAIEVYLANGVLYGPAKAANAGGVATSGLEMSQNSERLSWTFEEVDAKLK
;
A
#
# COMPACT_ATOMS: atom_id res chain seq x y z
N ASP A 1 -30.42 16.68 -4.94
CA ASP A 1 -30.06 15.28 -5.24
C ASP A 1 -28.95 14.83 -4.30
N ARG A 2 -29.34 14.39 -3.08
CA ARG A 2 -28.40 13.96 -2.02
C ARG A 2 -28.03 12.48 -2.11
N SER A 3 -28.64 11.73 -3.03
CA SER A 3 -28.45 10.28 -3.15
C SER A 3 -27.15 9.92 -3.89
N VAL A 4 -26.76 10.71 -4.88
CA VAL A 4 -25.53 10.48 -5.67
C VAL A 4 -24.26 10.75 -4.85
N SER A 5 -24.28 11.77 -4.01
CA SER A 5 -23.13 12.10 -3.14
C SER A 5 -22.89 11.04 -2.04
N ARG A 6 -23.97 10.41 -1.53
CA ARG A 6 -23.84 9.31 -0.57
C ARG A 6 -23.31 8.03 -1.21
N GLY A 7 -23.68 7.76 -2.47
CA GLY A 7 -23.19 6.60 -3.21
C GLY A 7 -21.69 6.63 -3.46
N LEU A 8 -21.15 7.77 -3.85
CA LEU A 8 -19.71 7.92 -4.08
C LEU A 8 -18.90 7.82 -2.78
N GLY A 9 -19.33 8.44 -1.69
CA GLY A 9 -18.67 8.33 -0.40
C GLY A 9 -18.72 6.92 0.21
N ASP A 10 -19.76 6.14 -0.08
CA ASP A 10 -19.91 4.76 0.40
C ASP A 10 -19.09 3.76 -0.43
N VAL A 11 -18.85 4.04 -1.70
CA VAL A 11 -17.96 3.23 -2.56
C VAL A 11 -16.53 3.27 -2.06
N TYR A 12 -16.02 4.43 -1.68
CA TYR A 12 -14.66 4.56 -1.11
C TYR A 12 -14.52 3.90 0.27
N LYS A 13 -15.57 3.86 1.08
CA LYS A 13 -15.56 3.29 2.43
C LYS A 13 -15.58 1.76 2.49
N ARG A 14 -15.66 1.06 1.37
CA ARG A 14 -15.75 -0.41 1.32
C ARG A 14 -14.68 -1.07 0.48
N GLN A 15 -13.77 -0.30 -0.11
CA GLN A 15 -12.75 -0.87 -0.98
C GLN A 15 -11.77 -1.73 -0.20
N THR A 16 -11.56 -2.95 -0.71
CA THR A 16 -10.56 -3.87 -0.21
C THR A 16 -9.21 -3.54 -0.85
N VAL A 17 -8.21 -3.34 0.00
CA VAL A 17 -6.87 -2.97 -0.43
C VAL A 17 -5.89 -4.07 -0.09
N VAL A 18 -5.09 -4.48 -1.07
CA VAL A 18 -3.95 -5.37 -0.91
C VAL A 18 -2.67 -4.53 -0.95
N ILE A 19 -1.85 -4.70 0.07
CA ILE A 19 -0.53 -4.04 0.19
C ILE A 19 0.55 -5.11 0.31
N SER A 20 1.63 -4.96 -0.45
CA SER A 20 2.86 -5.70 -0.25
C SER A 20 3.83 -4.94 0.64
N GLY A 21 4.73 -5.68 1.30
CA GLY A 21 5.68 -5.10 2.23
C GLY A 21 5.12 -4.89 3.63
N SER A 22 6.00 -4.51 4.54
CA SER A 22 5.71 -4.14 5.93
C SER A 22 6.74 -3.13 6.46
N GLY A 23 7.45 -2.47 5.56
CA GLY A 23 8.34 -1.35 5.86
C GLY A 23 7.59 -0.02 5.87
N ASN A 24 8.32 1.09 5.97
CA ASN A 24 7.75 2.43 6.09
C ASN A 24 6.72 2.74 4.98
N VAL A 25 7.02 2.45 3.73
CA VAL A 25 6.10 2.73 2.62
C VAL A 25 4.78 1.99 2.81
N ALA A 26 4.82 0.70 3.13
CA ALA A 26 3.64 -0.12 3.35
C ALA A 26 2.85 0.32 4.59
N ILE A 27 3.52 0.63 5.70
CA ILE A 27 2.90 1.09 6.95
C ILE A 27 2.12 2.38 6.73
N TYR A 28 2.74 3.39 6.11
CA TYR A 28 2.08 4.68 5.88
C TYR A 28 1.05 4.63 4.74
N ALA A 29 1.22 3.76 3.74
CA ALA A 29 0.17 3.48 2.76
C ALA A 29 -1.07 2.84 3.42
N CYS A 30 -0.86 1.88 4.32
CA CYS A 30 -1.93 1.25 5.11
C CYS A 30 -2.63 2.27 6.00
N GLU A 31 -1.88 3.11 6.71
CA GLU A 31 -2.43 4.18 7.55
C GLU A 31 -3.32 5.13 6.76
N LYS A 32 -2.82 5.60 5.62
CA LYS A 32 -3.57 6.55 4.78
C LYS A 32 -4.79 5.91 4.14
N ALA A 33 -4.68 4.70 3.63
CA ALA A 33 -5.81 3.97 3.06
C ALA A 33 -6.92 3.76 4.10
N THR A 34 -6.55 3.38 5.32
CA THR A 34 -7.49 3.21 6.44
C THR A 34 -8.14 4.52 6.86
N GLN A 35 -7.38 5.62 6.94
CA GLN A 35 -7.93 6.96 7.21
C GLN A 35 -8.95 7.40 6.15
N LEU A 36 -8.75 7.01 4.89
CA LEU A 36 -9.68 7.28 3.80
C LEU A 36 -10.89 6.35 3.78
N GLY A 37 -10.96 5.36 4.68
CA GLY A 37 -12.09 4.45 4.86
C GLY A 37 -12.00 3.16 4.05
N ALA A 38 -10.85 2.86 3.46
CA ALA A 38 -10.60 1.56 2.82
C ALA A 38 -10.21 0.49 3.86
N LYS A 39 -10.41 -0.78 3.51
CA LYS A 39 -10.00 -1.91 4.34
C LYS A 39 -8.75 -2.56 3.75
N VAL A 40 -7.63 -2.39 4.43
CA VAL A 40 -6.38 -3.06 4.07
C VAL A 40 -6.38 -4.46 4.67
N VAL A 41 -6.22 -5.48 3.83
CA VAL A 41 -6.36 -6.89 4.24
C VAL A 41 -5.06 -7.68 4.19
N THR A 42 -3.98 -7.14 3.64
CA THR A 42 -2.70 -7.84 3.57
C THR A 42 -1.53 -6.94 3.93
N MET A 43 -0.50 -7.56 4.48
CA MET A 43 0.87 -7.06 4.52
C MET A 43 1.83 -8.22 4.32
N SER A 44 3.03 -7.96 3.80
CA SER A 44 4.02 -9.00 3.50
C SER A 44 5.43 -8.65 3.94
N ASP A 45 6.27 -9.65 4.02
CA ASP A 45 7.73 -9.51 4.05
C ASP A 45 8.36 -10.50 3.06
N SER A 46 9.69 -10.63 3.07
CA SER A 46 10.40 -11.52 2.16
C SER A 46 10.04 -13.00 2.31
N ASN A 47 9.44 -13.41 3.42
CA ASN A 47 9.14 -14.80 3.72
C ASN A 47 7.70 -15.19 3.39
N GLY A 48 6.79 -14.22 3.30
CA GLY A 48 5.39 -14.48 3.05
C GLY A 48 4.50 -13.28 3.31
N TYR A 49 3.20 -13.51 3.33
CA TYR A 49 2.22 -12.47 3.64
C TYR A 49 1.17 -12.96 4.63
N VAL A 50 0.55 -12.03 5.32
CA VAL A 50 -0.65 -12.25 6.12
C VAL A 50 -1.88 -11.74 5.38
N TYR A 51 -2.98 -12.46 5.53
CA TYR A 51 -4.30 -12.05 5.09
C TYR A 51 -5.23 -11.98 6.29
N ASP A 52 -5.71 -10.77 6.58
CA ASP A 52 -6.69 -10.50 7.64
C ASP A 52 -7.99 -10.00 7.01
N PRO A 53 -9.05 -10.82 6.97
CA PRO A 53 -10.34 -10.42 6.38
C PRO A 53 -11.03 -9.29 7.16
N ASN A 54 -10.66 -9.06 8.42
CA ASN A 54 -11.21 -7.99 9.25
C ASN A 54 -10.51 -6.65 9.04
N GLY A 55 -9.33 -6.67 8.43
CA GLY A 55 -8.46 -5.52 8.22
C GLY A 55 -7.26 -5.52 9.16
N ILE A 56 -6.12 -5.09 8.63
CA ILE A 56 -4.83 -5.10 9.33
C ILE A 56 -4.86 -4.21 10.58
N ASP A 57 -4.50 -4.76 11.73
CA ASP A 57 -4.16 -4.00 12.94
C ASP A 57 -2.81 -3.30 12.75
N LEU A 58 -2.88 -2.05 12.30
CA LEU A 58 -1.70 -1.27 12.01
C LEU A 58 -0.87 -0.95 13.27
N ALA A 59 -1.52 -0.81 14.42
CA ALA A 59 -0.81 -0.51 15.67
C ALA A 59 0.10 -1.69 16.06
N TYR A 60 -0.41 -2.91 15.93
CA TYR A 60 0.39 -4.11 16.15
C TYR A 60 1.52 -4.24 15.12
N VAL A 61 1.26 -3.96 13.84
CA VAL A 61 2.30 -4.01 12.80
C VAL A 61 3.40 -3.00 13.06
N LYS A 62 3.08 -1.77 13.48
CA LYS A 62 4.07 -0.76 13.85
C LYS A 62 4.96 -1.25 15.00
N ASP A 63 4.38 -1.75 16.08
CA ASP A 63 5.13 -2.32 17.19
C ASP A 63 6.01 -3.49 16.74
N LEU A 64 5.46 -4.43 15.98
CA LEU A 64 6.17 -5.58 15.44
C LEU A 64 7.38 -5.19 14.60
N LYS A 65 7.22 -4.21 13.70
CA LYS A 65 8.25 -3.85 12.71
C LYS A 65 9.24 -2.79 13.20
N GLU A 66 8.76 -1.78 13.91
CA GLU A 66 9.57 -0.63 14.32
C GLU A 66 10.27 -0.88 15.66
N VAL A 67 9.59 -1.54 16.61
CA VAL A 67 10.11 -1.79 17.97
C VAL A 67 10.75 -3.17 18.06
N ARG A 68 9.99 -4.23 17.80
CA ARG A 68 10.46 -5.62 17.96
C ARG A 68 11.31 -6.12 16.79
N ARG A 69 11.23 -5.47 15.63
CA ARG A 69 11.89 -5.89 14.36
C ARG A 69 11.58 -7.32 13.96
N GLY A 70 10.38 -7.79 14.30
CA GLY A 70 9.88 -9.14 14.05
C GLY A 70 9.46 -9.38 12.60
N ARG A 71 9.01 -10.60 12.33
CA ARG A 71 8.51 -11.02 11.03
C ARG A 71 6.98 -10.93 10.97
N ILE A 72 6.44 -10.66 9.77
CA ILE A 72 4.99 -10.50 9.61
C ILE A 72 4.22 -11.78 9.97
N LYS A 73 4.87 -12.94 9.94
CA LYS A 73 4.30 -14.21 10.39
C LYS A 73 3.77 -14.15 11.83
N GLU A 74 4.45 -13.42 12.72
CA GLU A 74 4.05 -13.29 14.12
C GLU A 74 2.68 -12.61 14.29
N TYR A 75 2.27 -11.80 13.31
CA TYR A 75 0.92 -11.22 13.26
C TYR A 75 -0.16 -12.32 13.24
N ALA A 76 0.03 -13.33 12.39
CA ALA A 76 -0.93 -14.45 12.29
C ALA A 76 -0.93 -15.37 13.52
N GLU A 77 0.13 -15.37 14.31
CA GLU A 77 0.21 -16.15 15.56
C GLU A 77 -0.58 -15.50 16.70
N THR A 78 -0.89 -14.21 16.59
CA THR A 78 -1.54 -13.40 17.64
C THR A 78 -2.96 -12.95 17.30
N HIS A 79 -3.37 -13.06 16.04
CA HIS A 79 -4.69 -12.61 15.59
C HIS A 79 -5.52 -13.78 15.05
N GLU A 80 -6.67 -14.03 15.69
CA GLU A 80 -7.61 -15.06 15.24
C GLU A 80 -8.18 -14.77 13.87
N GLY A 81 -8.31 -15.80 13.04
CA GLY A 81 -8.88 -15.67 11.68
C GLY A 81 -7.90 -15.15 10.63
N VAL A 82 -6.68 -14.83 11.00
CA VAL A 82 -5.62 -14.43 10.07
C VAL A 82 -4.93 -15.63 9.46
N THR A 83 -4.71 -15.58 8.15
CA THR A 83 -3.96 -16.60 7.43
C THR A 83 -2.56 -16.09 7.09
N TYR A 84 -1.55 -16.93 7.34
CA TYR A 84 -0.18 -16.69 6.84
C TYR A 84 0.12 -17.62 5.68
N VAL A 85 0.67 -17.07 4.60
CA VAL A 85 1.14 -17.82 3.43
C VAL A 85 2.63 -17.58 3.27
N ALA A 86 3.42 -18.68 3.27
CA ALA A 86 4.88 -18.64 3.18
C ALA A 86 5.38 -18.45 1.73
N ASP A 87 4.80 -17.49 1.02
CA ASP A 87 5.16 -17.10 -0.34
C ASP A 87 4.64 -15.66 -0.58
N CYS A 88 5.53 -14.69 -0.51
CA CYS A 88 5.14 -13.28 -0.64
C CYS A 88 4.61 -12.94 -2.05
N THR A 89 4.97 -13.70 -3.08
CA THR A 89 4.53 -13.43 -4.46
C THR A 89 3.03 -13.69 -4.66
N LYS A 90 2.45 -14.55 -3.83
CA LYS A 90 1.02 -14.87 -3.88
C LYS A 90 0.10 -13.82 -3.27
N VAL A 91 0.64 -12.77 -2.68
CA VAL A 91 -0.17 -11.65 -2.17
C VAL A 91 -1.07 -11.06 -3.26
N TRP A 92 -0.64 -11.09 -4.51
CA TRP A 92 -1.38 -10.57 -5.66
C TRP A 92 -2.51 -11.48 -6.15
N THR A 93 -2.65 -12.66 -5.57
CA THR A 93 -3.81 -13.56 -5.83
C THR A 93 -4.99 -13.29 -4.90
N VAL A 94 -4.83 -12.43 -3.90
CA VAL A 94 -5.91 -12.04 -2.98
C VAL A 94 -6.87 -11.08 -3.71
N PRO A 95 -8.18 -11.36 -3.72
CA PRO A 95 -9.17 -10.45 -4.32
C PRO A 95 -9.14 -9.07 -3.68
N CYS A 96 -9.10 -8.04 -4.51
CA CYS A 96 -9.07 -6.65 -4.04
C CYS A 96 -9.60 -5.68 -5.10
N ASP A 97 -10.00 -4.49 -4.65
CA ASP A 97 -10.34 -3.38 -5.53
C ASP A 97 -9.10 -2.56 -5.89
N ILE A 98 -8.17 -2.44 -4.95
CA ILE A 98 -6.95 -1.62 -5.06
C ILE A 98 -5.73 -2.46 -4.65
N ALA A 99 -4.68 -2.41 -5.47
CA ALA A 99 -3.38 -2.98 -5.15
C ALA A 99 -2.32 -1.87 -4.98
N LEU A 100 -1.61 -1.91 -3.85
CA LEU A 100 -0.53 -0.98 -3.52
C LEU A 100 0.77 -1.75 -3.34
N PRO A 101 1.58 -1.93 -4.40
CA PRO A 101 2.89 -2.53 -4.29
C PRO A 101 3.86 -1.59 -3.57
N CYS A 102 4.27 -1.98 -2.36
CA CYS A 102 5.04 -1.17 -1.43
C CYS A 102 6.30 -1.88 -0.90
N ALA A 103 6.70 -3.01 -1.51
CA ALA A 103 7.84 -3.79 -1.03
C ALA A 103 9.10 -3.54 -1.86
N THR A 104 9.19 -4.14 -3.03
CA THR A 104 10.44 -4.17 -3.80
C THR A 104 10.23 -3.92 -5.29
N GLN A 105 11.35 -3.64 -5.97
CA GLN A 105 11.38 -3.55 -7.42
C GLN A 105 11.01 -4.90 -8.06
N ASN A 106 10.26 -4.86 -9.18
CA ASN A 106 9.86 -6.02 -9.99
C ASN A 106 9.10 -7.11 -9.20
N GLU A 107 8.34 -6.72 -8.18
CA GLU A 107 7.55 -7.66 -7.39
C GLU A 107 6.26 -8.12 -8.10
N ILE A 108 5.78 -7.37 -9.08
CA ILE A 108 4.62 -7.74 -9.90
C ILE A 108 5.09 -8.04 -11.32
N ASN A 109 5.05 -9.29 -11.67
CA ASN A 109 5.26 -9.78 -13.04
C ASN A 109 3.92 -9.89 -13.79
N LYS A 110 3.98 -10.31 -15.06
CA LYS A 110 2.80 -10.48 -15.92
C LYS A 110 1.74 -11.37 -15.28
N GLU A 111 2.14 -12.52 -14.73
CA GLU A 111 1.21 -13.50 -14.13
C GLU A 111 0.49 -12.90 -12.91
N SER A 112 1.21 -12.17 -12.08
CA SER A 112 0.64 -11.46 -10.92
C SER A 112 -0.34 -10.37 -11.35
N ALA A 113 -0.03 -9.63 -12.42
CA ALA A 113 -0.91 -8.61 -12.98
C ALA A 113 -2.20 -9.23 -13.57
N GLU A 114 -2.08 -10.35 -14.28
CA GLU A 114 -3.23 -11.11 -14.78
C GLU A 114 -4.12 -11.62 -13.65
N ALA A 115 -3.51 -12.07 -12.55
CA ALA A 115 -4.25 -12.51 -11.36
C ALA A 115 -5.01 -11.34 -10.71
N LEU A 116 -4.40 -10.16 -10.57
CA LEU A 116 -5.05 -8.95 -10.07
C LEU A 116 -6.27 -8.58 -10.93
N VAL A 117 -6.10 -8.53 -12.25
CA VAL A 117 -7.20 -8.23 -13.18
C VAL A 117 -8.32 -9.25 -13.06
N LYS A 118 -8.01 -10.53 -13.05
CA LYS A 118 -8.97 -11.63 -12.91
C LYS A 118 -9.75 -11.54 -11.59
N ASN A 119 -9.13 -11.08 -10.54
CA ASN A 119 -9.71 -10.93 -9.21
C ASN A 119 -10.48 -9.60 -9.03
N GLY A 120 -10.61 -8.80 -10.08
CA GLY A 120 -11.43 -7.59 -10.07
C GLY A 120 -10.71 -6.32 -9.60
N CYS A 121 -9.39 -6.33 -9.52
CA CYS A 121 -8.62 -5.14 -9.18
C CYS A 121 -8.82 -4.05 -10.23
N THR A 122 -9.22 -2.86 -9.79
CA THR A 122 -9.52 -1.71 -10.65
C THR A 122 -8.45 -0.63 -10.61
N VAL A 123 -7.61 -0.64 -9.56
CA VAL A 123 -6.57 0.37 -9.36
C VAL A 123 -5.27 -0.29 -8.90
N VAL A 124 -4.18 0.01 -9.55
CA VAL A 124 -2.82 -0.30 -9.08
C VAL A 124 -2.06 0.99 -8.92
N CYS A 125 -1.54 1.27 -7.71
CA CYS A 125 -0.81 2.51 -7.44
C CYS A 125 0.51 2.20 -6.72
N GLU A 126 1.62 2.53 -7.37
CA GLU A 126 2.95 2.10 -6.97
C GLU A 126 3.55 2.94 -5.85
N GLY A 127 3.66 2.37 -4.64
CA GLY A 127 4.39 2.99 -3.52
C GLY A 127 5.90 2.73 -3.58
N ALA A 128 6.32 1.51 -3.95
CA ALA A 128 7.72 1.17 -4.16
C ALA A 128 8.27 1.73 -5.47
N ASN A 129 9.59 1.68 -5.64
CA ASN A 129 10.24 2.09 -6.89
C ASN A 129 10.18 0.96 -7.92
N MET A 130 9.52 1.21 -9.06
CA MET A 130 9.41 0.27 -10.18
C MET A 130 8.96 -1.15 -9.76
N PRO A 131 7.87 -1.30 -8.98
CA PRO A 131 7.46 -2.62 -8.50
C PRO A 131 6.83 -3.49 -9.59
N SER A 132 6.24 -2.90 -10.63
CA SER A 132 5.67 -3.64 -11.76
C SER A 132 6.66 -3.74 -12.91
N THR A 133 6.74 -4.93 -13.52
CA THR A 133 7.49 -5.12 -14.77
C THR A 133 6.76 -4.45 -15.95
N PRO A 134 7.45 -4.12 -17.05
CA PRO A 134 6.80 -3.57 -18.26
C PRO A 134 5.63 -4.41 -18.75
N ASP A 135 5.77 -5.72 -18.77
CA ASP A 135 4.72 -6.66 -19.18
C ASP A 135 3.48 -6.59 -18.26
N ALA A 136 3.70 -6.40 -16.97
CA ALA A 136 2.61 -6.21 -15.99
C ALA A 136 1.85 -4.90 -16.26
N ILE A 137 2.57 -3.82 -16.57
CA ILE A 137 1.96 -2.52 -16.91
C ILE A 137 1.11 -2.65 -18.18
N GLU A 138 1.58 -3.37 -19.18
CA GLU A 138 0.79 -3.63 -20.41
C GLU A 138 -0.52 -4.36 -20.09
N VAL A 139 -0.50 -5.33 -19.15
CA VAL A 139 -1.72 -6.02 -18.69
C VAL A 139 -2.70 -5.04 -18.05
N TYR A 140 -2.24 -4.12 -17.18
CA TYR A 140 -3.11 -3.12 -16.58
C TYR A 140 -3.78 -2.25 -17.62
N LEU A 141 -3.00 -1.68 -18.52
CA LEU A 141 -3.50 -0.76 -19.56
C LEU A 141 -4.46 -1.46 -20.53
N ALA A 142 -4.16 -2.69 -20.95
CA ALA A 142 -5.01 -3.47 -21.84
C ALA A 142 -6.38 -3.83 -21.21
N ASN A 143 -6.47 -3.90 -19.88
CA ASN A 143 -7.69 -4.27 -19.16
C ASN A 143 -8.39 -3.08 -18.49
N GLY A 144 -7.96 -1.84 -18.75
CA GLY A 144 -8.60 -0.64 -18.21
C GLY A 144 -8.39 -0.43 -16.70
N VAL A 145 -7.39 -1.06 -16.11
CA VAL A 145 -7.00 -0.83 -14.73
C VAL A 145 -6.37 0.56 -14.62
N LEU A 146 -6.81 1.35 -13.66
CA LEU A 146 -6.21 2.65 -13.37
C LEU A 146 -4.81 2.43 -12.78
N TYR A 147 -3.81 2.91 -13.48
CA TYR A 147 -2.41 2.71 -13.10
C TYR A 147 -1.75 4.02 -12.65
N GLY A 148 -1.31 4.05 -11.40
CA GLY A 148 -0.52 5.13 -10.80
C GLY A 148 0.96 4.75 -10.77
N PRO A 149 1.80 5.25 -11.72
CA PRO A 149 3.21 4.89 -11.79
C PRO A 149 3.99 5.44 -10.59
N ALA A 150 5.04 4.73 -10.18
CA ALA A 150 5.87 5.04 -9.02
C ALA A 150 6.33 6.51 -8.98
N LYS A 151 6.83 7.02 -10.10
CA LYS A 151 7.33 8.41 -10.20
C LYS A 151 6.30 9.48 -9.85
N ALA A 152 5.01 9.18 -9.97
CA ALA A 152 3.93 10.07 -9.58
C ALA A 152 3.41 9.71 -8.18
N ALA A 153 3.15 8.41 -7.94
CA ALA A 153 2.50 7.94 -6.73
C ALA A 153 3.38 8.08 -5.47
N ASN A 154 4.70 7.93 -5.59
CA ASN A 154 5.64 8.02 -4.46
C ASN A 154 6.43 9.34 -4.39
N ALA A 155 6.05 10.34 -5.18
CA ALA A 155 6.75 11.63 -5.25
C ALA A 155 6.79 12.41 -3.91
N GLY A 156 5.88 12.12 -2.99
CA GLY A 156 5.84 12.75 -1.67
C GLY A 156 7.15 12.58 -0.86
N GLY A 157 7.78 11.42 -0.94
CA GLY A 157 9.07 11.18 -0.28
C GLY A 157 10.18 12.09 -0.81
N VAL A 158 10.26 12.25 -2.13
CA VAL A 158 11.24 13.16 -2.77
C VAL A 158 10.94 14.61 -2.43
N ALA A 159 9.67 15.01 -2.41
CA ALA A 159 9.27 16.36 -2.03
C ALA A 159 9.66 16.66 -0.58
N THR A 160 9.44 15.72 0.34
CA THR A 160 9.89 15.86 1.75
C THR A 160 11.40 15.99 1.85
N SER A 161 12.17 15.22 1.09
CA SER A 161 13.63 15.35 1.05
C SER A 161 14.07 16.71 0.52
N GLY A 162 13.37 17.28 -0.46
CA GLY A 162 13.60 18.64 -0.94
C GLY A 162 13.36 19.70 0.14
N LEU A 163 12.30 19.54 0.93
CA LEU A 163 12.02 20.41 2.08
C LEU A 163 13.09 20.26 3.17
N GLU A 164 13.55 19.05 3.44
CA GLU A 164 14.65 18.79 4.39
C GLU A 164 15.93 19.49 3.96
N MET A 165 16.30 19.42 2.68
CA MET A 165 17.47 20.14 2.14
C MET A 165 17.32 21.65 2.31
N SER A 166 16.15 22.19 2.06
CA SER A 166 15.86 23.62 2.25
C SER A 166 15.99 24.03 3.72
N GLN A 167 15.38 23.29 4.62
CA GLN A 167 15.45 23.49 6.07
C GLN A 167 16.90 23.48 6.57
N ASN A 168 17.69 22.49 6.11
CA ASN A 168 19.09 22.38 6.49
C ASN A 168 19.94 23.53 5.95
N SER A 169 19.66 23.99 4.73
CA SER A 169 20.34 25.14 4.14
C SER A 169 20.06 26.44 4.92
N GLU A 170 18.83 26.61 5.38
CA GLU A 170 18.39 27.77 6.19
C GLU A 170 18.81 27.63 7.67
N ARG A 171 19.32 26.48 8.09
CA ARG A 171 19.62 26.12 9.49
C ARG A 171 18.42 26.26 10.43
N LEU A 172 17.23 25.93 9.91
CA LEU A 172 15.97 25.93 10.63
C LEU A 172 15.55 24.51 11.01
N SER A 173 14.57 24.41 11.90
CA SER A 173 13.87 23.16 12.21
C SER A 173 12.37 23.47 12.10
N TRP A 174 11.71 22.83 11.14
CA TRP A 174 10.25 22.93 10.98
C TRP A 174 9.54 21.85 11.77
N THR A 175 8.36 22.17 12.27
CA THR A 175 7.48 21.18 12.90
C THR A 175 6.88 20.25 11.86
N PHE A 176 6.28 19.15 12.32
CA PHE A 176 5.55 18.22 11.44
C PHE A 176 4.43 18.95 10.67
N GLU A 177 3.68 19.81 11.36
CA GLU A 177 2.57 20.57 10.79
C GLU A 177 3.03 21.57 9.71
N GLU A 178 4.19 22.20 9.91
CA GLU A 178 4.78 23.09 8.91
C GLU A 178 5.21 22.33 7.65
N VAL A 179 5.81 21.17 7.81
CA VAL A 179 6.20 20.30 6.68
C VAL A 179 4.96 19.77 5.94
N ASP A 180 3.97 19.27 6.66
CA ASP A 180 2.70 18.78 6.09
C ASP A 180 1.96 19.88 5.32
N ALA A 181 1.96 21.12 5.85
CA ALA A 181 1.35 22.25 5.16
C ALA A 181 2.09 22.66 3.87
N LYS A 182 3.42 22.47 3.82
CA LYS A 182 4.22 22.74 2.60
C LYS A 182 4.07 21.66 1.52
N LEU A 183 3.68 20.43 1.92
CA LEU A 183 3.46 19.31 1.02
C LEU A 183 2.05 19.29 0.39
N LYS A 184 1.09 19.99 0.96
CA LYS A 184 -0.29 20.15 0.47
C LYS A 184 -0.41 21.27 -0.55
#